data_676c39d34b0066f1a2708e7fbe82ae1e
#
_entry.id   676c39d34b0066f1a2708e7fbe82ae1e
#
_cell.length_a   1.000
_cell.length_b   1.000
_cell.length_c   1.000
_cell.angle_alpha   90.00
_cell.angle_beta   90.00
_cell.angle_gamma   90.00
#
_symmetry.space_group_name_H-M   'P 1'
#
loop_
_entity.id
_entity.type
_entity.pdbx_description
1 polymer ?
#
loop_
_entity_poly.entity_id
_entity_poly.type
_entity_poly.pdbx_seq_one_letter_code
_entity_poly.pdbx_strand_id
1 'polypeptide(L)'
;MVNCTTQSFPIIIGHRGAMGYIAENTLPSIKKAIDLGANGVEIDIFRCASGELVVFHDKTLEKLTNATGYIEALDIDSIQKIEVLEGYTIPTLNEVLDLIKGRIFVNIELKGSQTAIKTNEILNNYLKNNLWSSDKFLISSFDWDELKIFRKVNQKVPVAVITEDDPLDAIPVALELNAVAINPDYKTL
;
A
#
# COMPACT_ATOMS: atom_id res chain seq x y z
N MET A 1 -27.28 20.65 28.89
CA MET A 1 -26.02 20.38 28.23
C MET A 1 -26.28 19.43 27.08
N VAL A 2 -26.23 19.93 25.86
CA VAL A 2 -26.43 19.10 24.66
C VAL A 2 -25.13 18.36 24.42
N ASN A 3 -25.11 17.05 24.66
CA ASN A 3 -23.96 16.20 24.24
C ASN A 3 -23.94 16.20 22.70
N CYS A 4 -23.08 17.01 22.12
CA CYS A 4 -22.76 16.96 20.71
C CYS A 4 -21.92 15.69 20.51
N THR A 5 -22.57 14.56 20.21
CA THR A 5 -21.89 13.39 19.71
C THR A 5 -21.29 13.78 18.36
N THR A 6 -19.98 13.92 18.29
CA THR A 6 -19.27 14.07 17.02
C THR A 6 -19.58 12.82 16.19
N GLN A 7 -20.41 12.98 15.18
CA GLN A 7 -20.72 11.93 14.24
C GLN A 7 -19.42 11.63 13.46
N SER A 8 -18.73 10.55 13.81
CA SER A 8 -17.57 10.09 13.06
C SER A 8 -18.08 9.46 11.76
N PHE A 9 -17.80 10.09 10.63
CA PHE A 9 -18.05 9.50 9.34
C PHE A 9 -17.03 8.35 9.11
N PRO A 10 -17.45 7.26 8.42
CA PRO A 10 -16.55 6.20 8.07
C PRO A 10 -15.40 6.72 7.18
N ILE A 11 -14.19 6.20 7.39
CA ILE A 11 -13.04 6.49 6.53
C ILE A 11 -13.20 5.70 5.23
N ILE A 12 -13.12 6.39 4.10
CA ILE A 12 -13.20 5.80 2.76
C ILE A 12 -11.79 5.61 2.22
N ILE A 13 -11.43 4.36 1.92
CA ILE A 13 -10.14 3.99 1.35
C ILE A 13 -10.36 3.44 -0.05
N GLY A 14 -9.70 4.03 -1.05
CA GLY A 14 -9.69 3.51 -2.41
C GLY A 14 -8.78 2.29 -2.50
N HIS A 15 -9.35 1.09 -2.69
CA HIS A 15 -8.61 -0.16 -2.85
C HIS A 15 -7.88 -0.16 -4.19
N ARG A 16 -6.55 -0.23 -4.18
CA ARG A 16 -5.67 -0.10 -5.35
C ARG A 16 -5.95 1.18 -6.15
N GLY A 17 -6.27 2.27 -5.42
CA GLY A 17 -6.85 3.47 -5.97
C GLY A 17 -8.37 3.37 -6.13
N ALA A 18 -8.92 3.82 -7.24
CA ALA A 18 -10.34 3.68 -7.60
C ALA A 18 -10.53 2.52 -8.59
N MET A 19 -10.15 1.28 -8.21
CA MET A 19 -10.10 0.12 -9.10
C MET A 19 -11.43 -0.23 -9.78
N GLY A 20 -12.54 0.19 -9.20
CA GLY A 20 -13.87 0.01 -9.82
C GLY A 20 -14.16 0.96 -10.99
N TYR A 21 -13.26 1.92 -11.27
CA TYR A 21 -13.41 2.95 -12.32
C TYR A 21 -12.26 2.94 -13.33
N ILE A 22 -11.04 2.67 -12.88
CA ILE A 22 -9.80 2.76 -13.66
C ILE A 22 -8.90 1.60 -13.26
N ALA A 23 -8.06 1.11 -14.19
CA ALA A 23 -7.14 0.00 -13.94
C ALA A 23 -6.37 0.19 -12.62
N GLU A 24 -6.41 -0.84 -11.77
CA GLU A 24 -5.88 -0.85 -10.43
C GLU A 24 -4.38 -0.54 -10.33
N ASN A 25 -3.94 0.02 -9.19
CA ASN A 25 -2.53 0.29 -8.90
C ASN A 25 -1.83 1.20 -9.94
N THR A 26 -2.58 2.06 -10.63
CA THR A 26 -2.05 3.04 -11.59
C THR A 26 -2.18 4.47 -11.05
N LEU A 27 -1.33 5.38 -11.52
CA LEU A 27 -1.44 6.81 -11.13
C LEU A 27 -2.81 7.42 -11.44
N PRO A 28 -3.45 7.13 -12.61
CA PRO A 28 -4.82 7.57 -12.87
C PRO A 28 -5.86 7.03 -11.89
N SER A 29 -5.74 5.75 -11.47
CA SER A 29 -6.63 5.15 -10.47
C SER A 29 -6.52 5.85 -9.11
N ILE A 30 -5.30 6.12 -8.68
CA ILE A 30 -5.02 6.83 -7.42
C ILE A 30 -5.54 8.28 -7.50
N LYS A 31 -5.28 8.96 -8.62
CA LYS A 31 -5.82 10.30 -8.84
C LYS A 31 -7.34 10.31 -8.81
N LYS A 32 -7.99 9.33 -9.43
CA LYS A 32 -9.45 9.19 -9.42
C LYS A 32 -10.00 9.00 -8.01
N ALA A 33 -9.35 8.21 -7.14
CA ALA A 33 -9.75 8.06 -5.75
C ALA A 33 -9.72 9.40 -5.00
N ILE A 34 -8.65 10.19 -5.20
CA ILE A 34 -8.53 11.54 -4.64
C ILE A 34 -9.66 12.44 -5.14
N ASP A 35 -9.92 12.45 -6.44
CA ASP A 35 -10.95 13.28 -7.08
C ASP A 35 -12.38 12.91 -6.59
N LEU A 36 -12.60 11.64 -6.22
CA LEU A 36 -13.85 11.16 -5.63
C LEU A 36 -13.98 11.48 -4.12
N GLY A 37 -12.96 12.06 -3.50
CA GLY A 37 -12.99 12.45 -2.10
C GLY A 37 -12.65 11.33 -1.12
N ALA A 38 -11.92 10.29 -1.54
CA ALA A 38 -11.42 9.26 -0.64
C ALA A 38 -10.49 9.87 0.42
N ASN A 39 -10.58 9.37 1.66
CA ASN A 39 -9.71 9.78 2.78
C ASN A 39 -8.30 9.20 2.66
N GLY A 40 -8.18 8.06 1.98
CA GLY A 40 -6.93 7.38 1.71
C GLY A 40 -7.03 6.48 0.49
N VAL A 41 -5.88 5.92 0.11
CA VAL A 41 -5.78 4.84 -0.86
C VAL A 41 -4.97 3.70 -0.26
N GLU A 42 -5.30 2.51 -0.69
CA GLU A 42 -4.48 1.33 -0.47
C GLU A 42 -3.78 1.00 -1.79
N ILE A 43 -2.53 0.53 -1.71
CA ILE A 43 -1.70 0.13 -2.84
C ILE A 43 -0.83 -1.07 -2.47
N ASP A 44 -0.55 -1.92 -3.44
CA ASP A 44 0.30 -3.10 -3.30
C ASP A 44 1.70 -2.83 -3.85
N ILE A 45 2.75 -3.30 -3.18
CA ILE A 45 4.11 -3.11 -3.67
C ILE A 45 4.92 -4.40 -3.74
N PHE A 46 5.75 -4.47 -4.80
CA PHE A 46 6.82 -5.45 -4.97
C PHE A 46 8.17 -4.75 -5.12
N ARG A 47 9.24 -5.44 -4.73
CA ARG A 47 10.59 -5.02 -5.03
C ARG A 47 11.06 -5.68 -6.33
N CYS A 48 11.35 -4.88 -7.37
CA CYS A 48 11.85 -5.40 -8.64
C CYS A 48 13.34 -5.80 -8.56
N ALA A 49 13.85 -6.49 -9.58
CA ALA A 49 15.23 -7.03 -9.59
C ALA A 49 16.31 -5.97 -9.40
N SER A 50 16.12 -4.76 -9.93
CA SER A 50 17.05 -3.62 -9.77
C SER A 50 16.93 -2.92 -8.42
N GLY A 51 15.90 -3.25 -7.61
CA GLY A 51 15.77 -2.81 -6.22
C GLY A 51 14.76 -1.70 -5.95
N GLU A 52 14.09 -1.17 -6.97
CA GLU A 52 13.02 -0.19 -6.84
C GLU A 52 11.75 -0.88 -6.33
N LEU A 53 10.87 -0.10 -5.67
CA LEU A 53 9.54 -0.54 -5.31
C LEU A 53 8.55 -0.10 -6.38
N VAL A 54 7.84 -1.06 -6.96
CA VAL A 54 6.82 -0.87 -7.98
C VAL A 54 5.44 -1.19 -7.43
N VAL A 55 4.41 -0.49 -7.91
CA VAL A 55 3.05 -0.62 -7.41
C VAL A 55 2.26 -1.54 -8.33
N PHE A 56 2.03 -2.76 -7.86
CA PHE A 56 1.35 -3.81 -8.61
C PHE A 56 0.85 -4.89 -7.65
N HIS A 57 -0.26 -5.58 -7.97
CA HIS A 57 -0.86 -6.55 -7.04
C HIS A 57 -0.38 -7.98 -7.23
N ASP A 58 -0.37 -8.48 -8.46
CA ASP A 58 -0.11 -9.89 -8.72
C ASP A 58 1.40 -10.18 -8.82
N LYS A 59 1.84 -11.35 -8.41
CA LYS A 59 3.24 -11.77 -8.58
C LYS A 59 3.63 -11.88 -10.05
N THR A 60 2.66 -12.14 -10.92
CA THR A 60 2.85 -12.34 -12.36
C THR A 60 2.08 -11.30 -13.17
N LEU A 61 2.55 -11.02 -14.38
CA LEU A 61 2.12 -9.89 -15.20
C LEU A 61 0.92 -10.19 -16.11
N GLU A 62 0.64 -11.46 -16.39
CA GLU A 62 -0.24 -11.91 -17.47
C GLU A 62 -1.68 -11.41 -17.38
N LYS A 63 -2.19 -11.23 -16.14
CA LYS A 63 -3.61 -10.92 -15.93
C LYS A 63 -3.96 -9.47 -16.27
N LEU A 64 -3.05 -8.55 -15.99
CA LEU A 64 -3.33 -7.09 -16.04
C LEU A 64 -2.47 -6.34 -17.06
N THR A 65 -1.53 -7.02 -17.74
CA THR A 65 -0.57 -6.37 -18.63
C THR A 65 -0.41 -7.10 -19.95
N ASN A 66 0.30 -6.46 -20.88
CA ASN A 66 0.73 -7.05 -22.16
C ASN A 66 2.00 -7.91 -22.06
N ALA A 67 2.51 -8.15 -20.84
CA ALA A 67 3.75 -8.89 -20.58
C ALA A 67 3.48 -10.20 -19.81
N THR A 68 4.52 -11.03 -19.67
CA THR A 68 4.49 -12.30 -18.95
C THR A 68 5.66 -12.43 -17.99
N GLY A 69 5.52 -13.28 -16.96
CA GLY A 69 6.56 -13.58 -15.99
C GLY A 69 6.37 -12.86 -14.65
N TYR A 70 7.36 -13.01 -13.79
CA TYR A 70 7.31 -12.48 -12.42
C TYR A 70 7.80 -11.03 -12.39
N ILE A 71 7.05 -10.14 -11.73
CA ILE A 71 7.40 -8.73 -11.60
C ILE A 71 8.74 -8.53 -10.85
N GLU A 72 9.01 -9.36 -9.86
CA GLU A 72 10.25 -9.32 -9.07
C GLU A 72 11.50 -9.75 -9.87
N ALA A 73 11.32 -10.42 -11.03
CA ALA A 73 12.43 -10.87 -11.89
C ALA A 73 12.88 -9.82 -12.91
N LEU A 74 12.14 -8.72 -13.06
CA LEU A 74 12.40 -7.68 -14.04
C LEU A 74 13.12 -6.49 -13.38
N ASP A 75 13.95 -5.79 -14.17
CA ASP A 75 14.49 -4.48 -13.79
C ASP A 75 13.48 -3.36 -14.06
N ILE A 76 13.71 -2.20 -13.46
CA ILE A 76 12.80 -1.05 -13.57
C ILE A 76 12.67 -0.57 -15.02
N ASP A 77 13.74 -0.60 -15.81
CA ASP A 77 13.70 -0.14 -17.21
C ASP A 77 12.82 -1.03 -18.08
N SER A 78 12.73 -2.32 -17.75
CA SER A 78 11.83 -3.28 -18.39
C SER A 78 10.38 -3.07 -17.93
N ILE A 79 10.16 -2.89 -16.62
CA ILE A 79 8.82 -2.67 -16.04
C ILE A 79 8.17 -1.41 -16.58
N GLN A 80 8.93 -0.31 -16.75
CA GLN A 80 8.40 0.96 -17.27
C GLN A 80 7.94 0.91 -18.73
N LYS A 81 8.28 -0.17 -19.47
CA LYS A 81 7.82 -0.40 -20.86
C LYS A 81 6.57 -1.27 -20.93
N ILE A 82 6.14 -1.83 -19.81
CA ILE A 82 4.98 -2.69 -19.73
C ILE A 82 3.71 -1.83 -19.69
N GLU A 83 2.76 -2.18 -20.55
CA GLU A 83 1.44 -1.56 -20.54
C GLU A 83 0.48 -2.39 -19.67
N VAL A 84 -0.09 -1.75 -18.67
CA VAL A 84 -1.25 -2.23 -17.91
C VAL A 84 -2.51 -2.00 -18.73
N LEU A 85 -3.61 -2.65 -18.40
CA LEU A 85 -4.93 -2.42 -18.97
C LEU A 85 -5.20 -0.92 -19.17
N GLU A 86 -5.90 -0.56 -20.25
CA GLU A 86 -6.22 0.82 -20.64
C GLU A 86 -4.99 1.64 -21.09
N GLY A 87 -3.82 1.02 -21.31
CA GLY A 87 -2.62 1.68 -21.82
C GLY A 87 -1.83 2.46 -20.76
N TYR A 88 -2.04 2.15 -19.47
CA TYR A 88 -1.27 2.77 -18.38
C TYR A 88 0.02 2.01 -18.10
N THR A 89 0.91 2.61 -17.29
CA THR A 89 2.17 2.02 -16.86
C THR A 89 2.12 1.62 -15.39
N ILE A 90 2.99 0.69 -15.00
CA ILE A 90 3.23 0.30 -13.61
C ILE A 90 4.05 1.41 -12.93
N PRO A 91 3.49 2.13 -11.92
CA PRO A 91 4.23 3.20 -11.27
C PRO A 91 5.17 2.66 -10.19
N THR A 92 6.19 3.45 -9.87
CA THR A 92 6.99 3.28 -8.67
C THR A 92 6.27 3.84 -7.44
N LEU A 93 6.67 3.38 -6.23
CA LEU A 93 6.16 3.96 -4.98
C LEU A 93 6.44 5.47 -4.90
N ASN A 94 7.62 5.91 -5.37
CA ASN A 94 7.96 7.34 -5.39
C ASN A 94 6.98 8.15 -6.23
N GLU A 95 6.65 7.71 -7.44
CA GLU A 95 5.69 8.41 -8.31
C GLU A 95 4.29 8.51 -7.67
N VAL A 96 3.86 7.46 -6.96
CA VAL A 96 2.60 7.49 -6.20
C VAL A 96 2.65 8.51 -5.07
N LEU A 97 3.71 8.52 -4.28
CA LEU A 97 3.86 9.47 -3.17
C LEU A 97 3.99 10.92 -3.67
N ASP A 98 4.67 11.13 -4.79
CA ASP A 98 4.77 12.43 -5.45
C ASP A 98 3.44 12.91 -6.03
N LEU A 99 2.59 12.00 -6.51
CA LEU A 99 1.23 12.33 -6.94
C LEU A 99 0.36 12.74 -5.73
N ILE A 100 0.40 11.99 -4.65
CA ILE A 100 -0.47 12.20 -3.47
C ILE A 100 -0.06 13.43 -2.67
N LYS A 101 1.23 13.69 -2.47
CA LYS A 101 1.77 14.87 -1.76
C LYS A 101 1.15 15.07 -0.37
N GLY A 102 0.94 14.01 0.39
CA GLY A 102 0.38 14.04 1.75
C GLY A 102 -1.09 14.48 1.86
N ARG A 103 -1.82 14.67 0.75
CA ARG A 103 -3.23 15.12 0.75
C ARG A 103 -4.18 14.14 1.42
N ILE A 104 -3.93 12.83 1.23
CA ILE A 104 -4.68 11.73 1.82
C ILE A 104 -3.70 10.75 2.45
N PHE A 105 -4.17 9.82 3.28
CA PHE A 105 -3.30 8.77 3.80
C PHE A 105 -3.10 7.64 2.77
N VAL A 106 -2.03 6.86 2.97
CA VAL A 106 -1.69 5.72 2.10
C VAL A 106 -1.48 4.48 2.94
N ASN A 107 -2.29 3.45 2.69
CA ASN A 107 -2.00 2.09 3.13
C ASN A 107 -1.12 1.42 2.07
N ILE A 108 0.08 0.99 2.47
CA ILE A 108 1.04 0.32 1.59
C ILE A 108 1.10 -1.15 2.01
N GLU A 109 0.55 -2.04 1.17
CA GLU A 109 0.66 -3.48 1.38
C GLU A 109 1.99 -4.01 0.87
N LEU A 110 2.77 -4.63 1.75
CA LEU A 110 4.01 -5.32 1.40
C LEU A 110 3.66 -6.70 0.84
N LYS A 111 3.69 -6.87 -0.50
CA LYS A 111 3.34 -8.12 -1.19
C LYS A 111 4.54 -9.01 -1.45
N GLY A 112 5.66 -8.41 -1.85
CA GLY A 112 6.89 -9.12 -2.19
C GLY A 112 7.86 -9.21 -1.03
N SER A 113 8.88 -10.04 -1.18
CA SER A 113 9.97 -10.16 -0.23
C SER A 113 10.90 -8.95 -0.28
N GLN A 114 11.59 -8.67 0.82
CA GLN A 114 12.58 -7.58 0.93
C GLN A 114 12.01 -6.17 0.64
N THR A 115 10.71 -6.00 0.79
CA THR A 115 10.02 -4.71 0.61
C THR A 115 10.15 -3.82 1.84
N ALA A 116 10.17 -4.38 3.04
CA ALA A 116 10.11 -3.66 4.32
C ALA A 116 11.22 -2.60 4.49
N ILE A 117 12.49 -3.00 4.30
CA ILE A 117 13.64 -2.10 4.50
C ILE A 117 13.58 -0.96 3.46
N LYS A 118 13.33 -1.32 2.19
CA LYS A 118 13.29 -0.33 1.10
C LYS A 118 12.14 0.65 1.27
N THR A 119 10.97 0.16 1.72
CA THR A 119 9.83 1.02 2.08
C THR A 119 10.22 2.01 3.16
N ASN A 120 10.85 1.55 4.25
CA ASN A 120 11.30 2.44 5.32
C ASN A 120 12.30 3.52 4.83
N GLU A 121 13.25 3.17 3.95
CA GLU A 121 14.18 4.13 3.34
C GLU A 121 13.44 5.23 2.59
N ILE A 122 12.48 4.85 1.74
CA ILE A 122 11.67 5.79 0.94
C ILE A 122 10.86 6.67 1.88
N LEU A 123 10.10 6.09 2.82
CA LEU A 123 9.26 6.88 3.74
C LEU A 123 10.08 7.85 4.57
N ASN A 124 11.26 7.47 5.05
CA ASN A 124 12.14 8.38 5.79
C ASN A 124 12.58 9.59 4.95
N ASN A 125 12.70 9.46 3.62
CA ASN A 125 13.01 10.59 2.75
C ASN A 125 11.80 11.53 2.62
N TYR A 126 10.59 10.99 2.46
CA TYR A 126 9.36 11.79 2.39
C TYR A 126 9.01 12.46 3.71
N LEU A 127 9.28 11.81 4.86
CA LEU A 127 9.05 12.37 6.19
C LEU A 127 9.98 13.56 6.54
N LYS A 128 11.08 13.76 5.80
CA LYS A 128 11.98 14.92 5.98
C LYS A 128 11.37 16.23 5.46
N ASN A 129 10.38 16.15 4.58
CA ASN A 129 9.67 17.32 4.08
C ASN A 129 8.32 17.47 4.78
N ASN A 130 7.86 18.70 4.95
CA ASN A 130 6.66 19.02 5.75
C ASN A 130 5.33 18.61 5.09
N LEU A 131 5.35 17.93 3.92
CA LEU A 131 4.14 17.46 3.24
C LEU A 131 3.62 16.14 3.81
N TRP A 132 4.49 15.37 4.46
CA TRP A 132 4.19 14.04 4.97
C TRP A 132 4.46 13.94 6.46
N SER A 133 3.59 13.25 7.19
CA SER A 133 3.75 12.84 8.59
C SER A 133 3.52 11.33 8.72
N SER A 134 4.00 10.73 9.80
CA SER A 134 3.96 9.27 9.97
C SER A 134 2.53 8.71 10.04
N ASP A 135 1.57 9.49 10.50
CA ASP A 135 0.14 9.15 10.55
C ASP A 135 -0.55 9.16 9.18
N LYS A 136 0.13 9.67 8.15
CA LYS A 136 -0.32 9.58 6.75
C LYS A 136 0.03 8.25 6.08
N PHE A 137 0.76 7.39 6.75
CA PHE A 137 1.13 6.07 6.28
C PHE A 137 0.53 4.98 7.17
N LEU A 138 0.15 3.88 6.54
CA LEU A 138 -0.12 2.59 7.17
C LEU A 138 0.63 1.53 6.38
N ILE A 139 1.34 0.64 7.04
CA ILE A 139 1.99 -0.50 6.39
C ILE A 139 1.24 -1.75 6.75
N SER A 140 0.84 -2.51 5.75
CA SER A 140 0.11 -3.75 5.95
C SER A 140 0.76 -4.90 5.18
N SER A 141 0.52 -6.13 5.60
CA SER A 141 0.97 -7.32 4.88
C SER A 141 0.27 -8.57 5.39
N PHE A 142 0.12 -9.55 4.48
CA PHE A 142 -0.10 -10.95 4.82
C PHE A 142 1.19 -11.65 5.27
N ASP A 143 2.35 -11.16 4.81
CA ASP A 143 3.66 -11.62 5.26
C ASP A 143 4.03 -10.91 6.57
N TRP A 144 3.72 -11.57 7.67
CA TRP A 144 3.97 -11.03 9.01
C TRP A 144 5.46 -10.89 9.33
N ASP A 145 6.33 -11.64 8.66
CA ASP A 145 7.78 -11.50 8.85
C ASP A 145 8.30 -10.21 8.20
N GLU A 146 7.79 -9.82 7.02
CA GLU A 146 8.05 -8.50 6.44
C GLU A 146 7.57 -7.36 7.37
N LEU A 147 6.39 -7.49 8.01
CA LEU A 147 5.94 -6.52 9.02
C LEU A 147 6.86 -6.46 10.23
N LYS A 148 7.37 -7.60 10.73
CA LYS A 148 8.34 -7.63 11.82
C LYS A 148 9.66 -6.95 11.43
N ILE A 149 10.13 -7.17 10.20
CA ILE A 149 11.31 -6.51 9.66
C ILE A 149 11.07 -4.98 9.59
N PHE A 150 9.91 -4.56 9.07
CA PHE A 150 9.55 -3.15 9.01
C PHE A 150 9.50 -2.53 10.41
N ARG A 151 8.83 -3.16 11.36
CA ARG A 151 8.70 -2.67 12.75
C ARG A 151 10.04 -2.54 13.46
N LYS A 152 11.02 -3.42 13.19
CA LYS A 152 12.39 -3.31 13.74
C LYS A 152 13.10 -2.02 13.31
N VAL A 153 12.88 -1.57 12.08
CA VAL A 153 13.54 -0.37 11.52
C VAL A 153 12.70 0.90 11.61
N ASN A 154 11.38 0.78 11.87
CA ASN A 154 10.46 1.90 12.00
C ASN A 154 9.46 1.69 13.14
N GLN A 155 9.62 2.48 14.21
CA GLN A 155 8.76 2.42 15.40
C GLN A 155 7.61 3.45 15.38
N LYS A 156 7.56 4.32 14.35
CA LYS A 156 6.64 5.47 14.32
C LYS A 156 5.49 5.29 13.34
N VAL A 157 5.76 4.73 12.17
CA VAL A 157 4.72 4.51 11.15
C VAL A 157 3.78 3.40 11.64
N PRO A 158 2.45 3.62 11.62
CA PRO A 158 1.47 2.58 11.94
C PRO A 158 1.62 1.33 11.08
N VAL A 159 1.33 0.15 11.65
CA VAL A 159 1.23 -1.11 10.89
C VAL A 159 -0.12 -1.78 11.15
N ALA A 160 -0.59 -2.56 10.19
CA ALA A 160 -1.77 -3.41 10.28
C ALA A 160 -1.42 -4.83 9.84
N VAL A 161 -1.97 -5.81 10.53
CA VAL A 161 -1.80 -7.24 10.21
C VAL A 161 -2.96 -7.67 9.31
N ILE A 162 -2.67 -8.19 8.13
CA ILE A 162 -3.69 -8.76 7.25
C ILE A 162 -3.75 -10.27 7.45
N THR A 163 -4.96 -10.84 7.41
CA THR A 163 -5.19 -12.30 7.49
C THR A 163 -6.39 -12.70 6.64
N GLU A 164 -6.30 -13.88 6.00
CA GLU A 164 -7.42 -14.55 5.32
C GLU A 164 -7.99 -15.70 6.17
N ASP A 165 -7.26 -16.09 7.23
CA ASP A 165 -7.63 -17.13 8.19
C ASP A 165 -8.40 -16.54 9.37
N ASP A 166 -8.53 -17.31 10.47
CA ASP A 166 -9.18 -16.86 11.69
C ASP A 166 -8.51 -15.57 12.22
N PRO A 167 -9.24 -14.45 12.34
CA PRO A 167 -8.69 -13.20 12.85
C PRO A 167 -8.06 -13.31 14.23
N LEU A 168 -8.46 -14.28 15.05
CA LEU A 168 -7.92 -14.51 16.38
C LEU A 168 -6.44 -14.94 16.33
N ASP A 169 -6.02 -15.64 15.27
CA ASP A 169 -4.63 -16.07 15.09
C ASP A 169 -3.68 -14.88 14.83
N ALA A 170 -4.21 -13.78 14.32
CA ALA A 170 -3.44 -12.56 14.08
C ALA A 170 -3.20 -11.72 15.36
N ILE A 171 -3.97 -11.94 16.44
CA ILE A 171 -3.90 -11.13 17.66
C ILE A 171 -2.50 -11.14 18.29
N PRO A 172 -1.83 -12.29 18.50
CA PRO A 172 -0.50 -12.32 19.10
C PRO A 172 0.52 -11.47 18.31
N VAL A 173 0.48 -11.57 16.98
CA VAL A 173 1.39 -10.80 16.10
C VAL A 173 1.04 -9.32 16.12
N ALA A 174 -0.24 -8.96 16.09
CA ALA A 174 -0.67 -7.57 16.18
C ALA A 174 -0.21 -6.92 17.50
N LEU A 175 -0.28 -7.64 18.62
CA LEU A 175 0.23 -7.19 19.91
C LEU A 175 1.76 -7.04 19.91
N GLU A 176 2.50 -8.03 19.38
CA GLU A 176 3.96 -7.99 19.24
C GLU A 176 4.41 -6.75 18.45
N LEU A 177 3.72 -6.46 17.35
CA LEU A 177 4.06 -5.35 16.45
C LEU A 177 3.53 -3.99 16.93
N ASN A 178 2.74 -3.94 18.00
CA ASN A 178 1.96 -2.76 18.38
C ASN A 178 1.19 -2.22 17.15
N ALA A 179 0.50 -3.15 16.46
CA ALA A 179 -0.29 -2.82 15.28
C ALA A 179 -1.54 -2.03 15.66
N VAL A 180 -1.95 -1.11 14.79
CA VAL A 180 -3.14 -0.28 15.01
C VAL A 180 -4.42 -0.95 14.53
N ALA A 181 -4.31 -2.01 13.71
CA ALA A 181 -5.44 -2.75 13.17
C ALA A 181 -5.06 -4.21 12.82
N ILE A 182 -6.08 -5.05 12.78
CA ILE A 182 -6.09 -6.33 12.06
C ILE A 182 -7.10 -6.16 10.92
N ASN A 183 -6.69 -6.51 9.71
CA ASN A 183 -7.51 -6.44 8.50
C ASN A 183 -7.86 -7.87 8.06
N PRO A 184 -8.95 -8.46 8.56
CA PRO A 184 -9.38 -9.81 8.16
C PRO A 184 -10.12 -9.79 6.81
N ASP A 185 -10.22 -10.97 6.17
CA ASP A 185 -11.21 -11.13 5.10
C ASP A 185 -12.61 -10.92 5.69
N TYR A 186 -13.43 -10.10 5.04
CA TYR A 186 -14.79 -9.79 5.49
C TYR A 186 -15.69 -11.04 5.63
N LYS A 187 -15.32 -12.16 5.01
CA LYS A 187 -16.03 -13.44 5.12
C LYS A 187 -15.73 -14.19 6.42
N THR A 188 -14.71 -13.77 7.15
CA THR A 188 -14.30 -14.40 8.43
C THR A 188 -14.80 -13.63 9.66
N LEU A 189 -15.60 -12.58 9.44
CA LEU A 189 -16.21 -11.73 10.48
C LEU A 189 -17.59 -12.19 10.93
#